data_1c823200160ae85625c914b701429e94
#
_entry.id   1c823200160ae85625c914b701429e94
#
_cell.length_a   1.000
_cell.length_b   1.000
_cell.length_c   1.000
_cell.angle_alpha   90.00
_cell.angle_beta   90.00
_cell.angle_gamma   90.00
#
_symmetry.space_group_name_H-M   'P 1'
#
loop_
_entity.id
_entity.type
_entity.pdbx_description
1 polymer ?
#
loop_
_entity_poly.entity_id
_entity_poly.type
_entity_poly.pdbx_seq_one_letter_code
_entity_poly.pdbx_strand_id
1 'polypeptide(L)'
;MLMSLAACSSDSHDAASAPTVPVVVAPTAPVAGPGAYDSALAFKRAAYTTINITLDGVGTPVRWYREVCYVGKPMKLKSPQGTYAPDNVACGFQNMNIFVREADAFKQDNAIFFNVNNSGWLASYQGGRNGWEGTSPITGANYSGADVVNGRAYVSTSDTDKVGAALSRGFVYINVASRSRGAIAADGAYMDGPYQGKAPAAIVDAKAAVRYLRLNDSAMPGDASRIVVNGTSGGGAQSTQLGATGNSEDYFPYLQAVGAAGIDSAGKSGLKDDVFAIVAYCPIQDMGSADLAYEWIFNVLDSRALVAADQKTGLIKDANGVLLTRASSPDPAGSHELMNKFVAYQASLGLKDENGAPLTTDNMLAALQAEFKKAAEKQIKASKPFVAFGAYGDHPGNGVGGGAGAVHYLNDYIAADSAGTVTSFNLRNYLKFVATQARLKAVPAFDQRGQHAALATTATADGAGTANYTGGESDLFGTPGQVYSNFTEYGWNHNDGSTVGDAQSDVGLTNTGYTWAAGPQRSFLLNQYKLINALAYIGKTDGIAQYWRIRVGARDRDTSFTVAYNLSRALKADNRVKDTDYGLAWDVGHAGNYDVREAMTWVDDVIKKAKAL
;
A
#
# COMPACT_ATOMS: atom_id res chain seq x y z
N MET A 1 -18.86 -20.85 77.70
CA MET A 1 -18.54 -20.04 78.88
C MET A 1 -18.45 -18.62 78.38
N LEU A 2 -19.55 -17.97 78.45
CA LEU A 2 -19.95 -16.89 79.34
C LEU A 2 -19.12 -15.62 79.18
N MET A 3 -19.81 -14.64 78.58
CA MET A 3 -20.17 -13.32 79.14
C MET A 3 -19.02 -12.31 79.13
N SER A 4 -19.21 -11.05 78.77
CA SER A 4 -20.23 -10.11 79.21
C SER A 4 -20.23 -8.83 78.32
N LEU A 5 -21.41 -8.27 78.16
CA LEU A 5 -21.68 -6.90 77.70
C LEU A 5 -21.12 -5.84 78.67
N ALA A 6 -20.71 -4.72 78.18
CA ALA A 6 -20.93 -3.42 78.82
C ALA A 6 -21.03 -2.30 77.81
N ALA A 7 -22.05 -1.49 77.95
CA ALA A 7 -22.45 -0.37 77.12
C ALA A 7 -21.90 0.96 77.64
N CYS A 8 -22.06 1.98 76.78
CA CYS A 8 -22.12 3.44 77.03
C CYS A 8 -20.79 4.22 77.08
N SER A 9 -20.56 5.15 76.17
CA SER A 9 -20.99 6.53 76.32
C SER A 9 -20.67 7.35 75.07
N SER A 10 -21.57 8.22 74.73
CA SER A 10 -21.48 9.25 73.74
C SER A 10 -20.41 10.31 74.05
N ASP A 11 -19.47 10.53 73.20
CA ASP A 11 -18.76 11.78 73.14
C ASP A 11 -18.65 12.25 71.69
N SER A 12 -19.15 13.45 71.46
CA SER A 12 -19.05 14.27 70.22
C SER A 12 -17.62 14.67 70.01
N HIS A 13 -16.99 14.18 68.93
CA HIS A 13 -15.76 14.75 68.49
C HIS A 13 -15.95 15.41 67.12
N ASP A 14 -15.54 16.67 67.05
CA ASP A 14 -15.44 17.53 65.90
C ASP A 14 -14.79 16.82 64.70
N ALA A 15 -15.42 16.94 63.55
CA ALA A 15 -14.85 16.49 62.29
C ALA A 15 -13.68 17.40 61.90
N ALA A 16 -12.46 16.93 62.15
CA ALA A 16 -11.26 17.53 61.60
C ALA A 16 -11.29 17.38 60.07
N SER A 17 -11.29 18.51 59.34
CA SER A 17 -11.18 18.56 57.89
C SER A 17 -9.90 17.87 57.45
N ALA A 18 -10.03 16.88 56.57
CA ALA A 18 -8.90 16.21 55.92
C ALA A 18 -8.05 17.21 55.14
N PRO A 19 -6.72 17.10 55.17
CA PRO A 19 -5.85 18.01 54.41
C PRO A 19 -6.08 17.80 52.93
N THR A 20 -6.41 18.88 52.23
CA THR A 20 -6.46 18.96 50.76
C THR A 20 -5.05 18.70 50.22
N VAL A 21 -4.86 17.52 49.59
CA VAL A 21 -3.66 17.24 48.82
C VAL A 21 -3.64 18.20 47.64
N PRO A 22 -2.55 19.00 47.42
CA PRO A 22 -2.47 19.86 46.26
C PRO A 22 -2.48 18.99 45.00
N VAL A 23 -3.43 19.26 44.11
CA VAL A 23 -3.46 18.68 42.78
C VAL A 23 -2.21 19.18 42.05
N VAL A 24 -1.22 18.32 41.92
CA VAL A 24 -0.06 18.58 41.04
C VAL A 24 -0.60 18.56 39.63
N VAL A 25 -0.87 19.73 39.08
CA VAL A 25 -1.15 19.89 37.64
C VAL A 25 0.10 19.42 36.93
N ALA A 26 0.02 18.30 36.21
CA ALA A 26 1.10 17.85 35.37
C ALA A 26 1.48 19.00 34.41
N PRO A 27 2.77 19.29 34.21
CA PRO A 27 3.19 20.35 33.30
C PRO A 27 2.60 20.05 31.93
N THR A 28 1.81 20.98 31.39
CA THR A 28 1.32 20.92 30.02
C THR A 28 2.52 20.76 29.10
N ALA A 29 2.51 19.72 28.26
CA ALA A 29 3.57 19.52 27.29
C ALA A 29 3.76 20.82 26.48
N PRO A 30 5.00 21.25 26.26
CA PRO A 30 5.25 22.52 25.56
C PRO A 30 4.59 22.46 24.19
N VAL A 31 3.80 23.48 23.86
CA VAL A 31 3.16 23.63 22.54
C VAL A 31 4.27 23.76 21.50
N ALA A 32 4.15 23.03 20.37
CA ALA A 32 5.08 23.14 19.27
C ALA A 32 5.09 24.57 18.70
N GLY A 33 6.28 25.06 18.38
CA GLY A 33 6.44 26.32 17.65
C GLY A 33 6.02 26.19 16.17
N PRO A 34 6.07 27.31 15.41
CA PRO A 34 5.88 27.25 13.96
C PRO A 34 6.95 26.35 13.33
N GLY A 35 6.59 25.65 12.26
CA GLY A 35 7.53 24.77 11.56
C GLY A 35 8.69 25.56 10.94
N ALA A 36 9.88 24.96 10.98
CA ALA A 36 11.12 25.60 10.54
C ALA A 36 11.09 26.03 9.06
N TYR A 37 10.24 25.43 8.25
CA TYR A 37 10.12 25.67 6.80
C TYR A 37 8.76 26.21 6.36
N ASP A 38 7.83 26.48 7.29
CA ASP A 38 6.46 26.85 6.97
C ASP A 38 6.34 28.04 6.02
N SER A 39 7.15 29.09 6.23
CA SER A 39 7.16 30.27 5.37
C SER A 39 7.64 29.96 3.94
N ALA A 40 8.62 29.07 3.80
CA ALA A 40 9.14 28.65 2.50
C ALA A 40 8.16 27.73 1.76
N LEU A 41 7.29 27.02 2.49
CA LEU A 41 6.27 26.10 1.99
C LEU A 41 4.91 26.75 1.79
N ALA A 42 4.80 28.07 1.87
CA ALA A 42 3.55 28.79 1.64
C ALA A 42 3.03 28.59 0.22
N PHE A 43 1.74 28.26 0.08
CA PHE A 43 1.10 28.03 -1.22
C PHE A 43 1.04 29.30 -2.07
N LYS A 44 1.48 29.19 -3.31
CA LYS A 44 1.48 30.29 -4.27
C LYS A 44 0.24 30.24 -5.16
N ARG A 45 -0.87 30.77 -4.70
CA ARG A 45 -2.17 30.70 -5.37
C ARG A 45 -2.15 31.19 -6.84
N ALA A 46 -1.29 32.13 -7.20
CA ALA A 46 -1.17 32.65 -8.56
C ALA A 46 -0.23 31.82 -9.47
N ALA A 47 0.49 30.84 -8.93
CA ALA A 47 1.47 30.06 -9.69
C ALA A 47 0.83 28.83 -10.34
N TYR A 48 -0.10 29.04 -11.25
CA TYR A 48 -0.77 27.96 -12.00
C TYR A 48 -0.74 28.22 -13.51
N THR A 49 -0.93 27.16 -14.26
CA THR A 49 -1.22 27.19 -15.70
C THR A 49 -2.66 26.73 -15.91
N THR A 50 -3.42 27.43 -16.74
CA THR A 50 -4.74 26.95 -17.15
C THR A 50 -4.57 25.95 -18.28
N ILE A 51 -5.14 24.77 -18.10
CA ILE A 51 -5.31 23.75 -19.14
C ILE A 51 -6.80 23.55 -19.42
N ASN A 52 -7.15 23.13 -20.62
CA ASN A 52 -8.51 22.85 -21.01
C ASN A 52 -8.70 21.37 -21.25
N ILE A 53 -9.65 20.77 -20.56
CA ILE A 53 -10.04 19.37 -20.73
C ILE A 53 -11.48 19.31 -21.24
N THR A 54 -11.91 18.14 -21.69
CA THR A 54 -13.34 17.86 -21.88
C THR A 54 -13.79 16.93 -20.77
N LEU A 55 -14.77 17.36 -19.97
CA LEU A 55 -15.35 16.57 -18.91
C LEU A 55 -16.83 16.29 -19.22
N ASP A 56 -17.17 15.02 -19.44
CA ASP A 56 -18.51 14.59 -19.87
C ASP A 56 -19.05 15.35 -21.09
N GLY A 57 -18.16 15.59 -22.07
CA GLY A 57 -18.50 16.32 -23.30
C GLY A 57 -18.45 17.85 -23.18
N VAL A 58 -18.19 18.41 -21.99
CA VAL A 58 -18.16 19.86 -21.76
C VAL A 58 -16.72 20.35 -21.63
N GLY A 59 -16.36 21.38 -22.37
CA GLY A 59 -15.07 22.07 -22.25
C GLY A 59 -14.92 22.67 -20.85
N THR A 60 -13.89 22.24 -20.13
CA THR A 60 -13.71 22.56 -18.70
C THR A 60 -12.29 23.09 -18.47
N PRO A 61 -12.14 24.36 -18.10
CA PRO A 61 -10.85 24.92 -17.71
C PRO A 61 -10.46 24.42 -16.33
N VAL A 62 -9.18 24.03 -16.20
CA VAL A 62 -8.58 23.47 -14.99
C VAL A 62 -7.31 24.25 -14.65
N ARG A 63 -7.17 24.69 -13.42
CA ARG A 63 -5.92 25.21 -12.88
C ARG A 63 -4.99 24.06 -12.55
N TRP A 64 -3.81 24.09 -13.10
CA TRP A 64 -2.74 23.15 -12.79
C TRP A 64 -1.61 23.86 -12.06
N TYR A 65 -1.44 23.54 -10.78
CA TYR A 65 -0.29 23.92 -9.99
C TYR A 65 0.76 22.82 -10.16
N ARG A 66 1.78 23.15 -10.92
CA ARG A 66 2.76 22.20 -11.43
C ARG A 66 3.90 22.00 -10.45
N GLU A 67 4.25 20.75 -10.18
CA GLU A 67 5.45 20.34 -9.42
C GLU A 67 5.66 21.13 -8.12
N VAL A 68 4.62 21.22 -7.32
CA VAL A 68 4.66 21.93 -6.03
C VAL A 68 5.52 21.17 -5.06
N CYS A 69 6.64 21.75 -4.64
CA CYS A 69 7.49 21.17 -3.59
C CYS A 69 6.75 21.16 -2.25
N TYR A 70 6.71 20.02 -1.57
CA TYR A 70 6.03 19.89 -0.29
C TYR A 70 6.99 19.70 0.90
N VAL A 71 8.31 19.80 0.69
CA VAL A 71 9.34 19.76 1.75
C VAL A 71 10.33 20.91 1.59
N GLY A 72 10.90 21.37 2.70
CA GLY A 72 11.90 22.44 2.73
C GLY A 72 13.31 21.96 2.40
N LYS A 73 13.58 20.65 2.51
CA LYS A 73 14.88 20.05 2.20
C LYS A 73 14.70 18.87 1.23
N PRO A 74 14.37 19.14 -0.03
CA PRO A 74 14.18 18.06 -1.00
C PRO A 74 15.50 17.33 -1.29
N MET A 75 15.38 16.05 -1.62
CA MET A 75 16.52 15.23 -2.01
C MET A 75 17.17 15.77 -3.28
N LYS A 76 18.49 15.91 -3.25
CA LYS A 76 19.27 16.23 -4.44
C LYS A 76 19.36 15.02 -5.34
N LEU A 77 18.73 15.09 -6.49
CA LEU A 77 18.73 14.01 -7.46
C LEU A 77 20.10 13.82 -8.11
N LYS A 78 20.46 12.57 -8.40
CA LYS A 78 21.48 12.28 -9.41
C LYS A 78 20.99 12.85 -10.74
N SER A 79 21.87 13.63 -11.41
CA SER A 79 21.52 14.26 -12.67
C SER A 79 20.98 13.22 -13.66
N PRO A 80 19.76 13.37 -14.16
CA PRO A 80 19.21 12.41 -15.10
C PRO A 80 19.94 12.53 -16.45
N GLN A 81 20.14 11.38 -17.07
CA GLN A 81 20.69 11.34 -18.44
C GLN A 81 19.56 11.11 -19.44
N GLY A 82 19.61 11.84 -20.55
CA GLY A 82 18.69 11.66 -21.67
C GLY A 82 17.36 12.41 -21.53
N THR A 83 16.34 11.93 -22.26
CA THR A 83 15.04 12.60 -22.45
C THR A 83 14.15 12.63 -21.20
N TYR A 84 14.53 11.95 -20.14
CA TYR A 84 13.75 11.78 -18.91
C TYR A 84 14.22 12.66 -17.75
N ALA A 85 14.80 13.82 -18.06
CA ALA A 85 15.17 14.79 -17.04
C ALA A 85 13.92 15.33 -16.33
N PRO A 86 13.88 15.33 -14.97
CA PRO A 86 12.84 16.02 -14.24
C PRO A 86 12.82 17.50 -14.60
N ASP A 87 11.64 18.06 -14.82
CA ASP A 87 11.50 19.49 -15.11
C ASP A 87 11.92 20.34 -13.89
N ASN A 88 11.61 19.87 -12.70
CA ASN A 88 12.01 20.48 -11.43
C ASN A 88 13.03 19.61 -10.69
N VAL A 89 14.29 19.70 -11.07
CA VAL A 89 15.39 18.96 -10.42
C VAL A 89 15.55 19.35 -8.94
N ALA A 90 15.17 20.56 -8.57
CA ALA A 90 15.31 21.04 -7.19
C ALA A 90 14.40 20.31 -6.20
N CYS A 91 13.20 19.87 -6.63
CA CYS A 91 12.27 19.11 -5.79
C CYS A 91 12.27 17.61 -6.09
N GLY A 92 12.73 17.21 -7.24
CA GLY A 92 12.90 15.80 -7.62
C GLY A 92 11.66 14.96 -7.35
N PHE A 93 11.80 13.90 -6.56
CA PHE A 93 10.70 13.03 -6.17
C PHE A 93 9.76 13.64 -5.11
N GLN A 94 10.05 14.82 -4.57
CA GLN A 94 9.30 15.39 -3.45
C GLN A 94 8.46 16.58 -3.91
N ASN A 95 7.66 16.35 -4.93
CA ASN A 95 6.71 17.31 -5.48
C ASN A 95 5.33 16.67 -5.70
N MET A 96 4.34 17.51 -6.00
CA MET A 96 3.01 17.08 -6.39
C MET A 96 2.42 18.02 -7.45
N ASN A 97 1.59 17.47 -8.33
CA ASN A 97 0.72 18.23 -9.21
C ASN A 97 -0.67 18.37 -8.60
N ILE A 98 -1.20 19.59 -8.59
CA ILE A 98 -2.52 19.90 -8.04
C ILE A 98 -3.40 20.41 -9.15
N PHE A 99 -4.57 19.80 -9.33
CA PHE A 99 -5.54 20.15 -10.35
C PHE A 99 -6.88 20.49 -9.71
N VAL A 100 -7.48 21.60 -10.14
CA VAL A 100 -8.81 22.02 -9.71
C VAL A 100 -9.52 22.70 -10.86
N ARG A 101 -10.81 22.42 -11.05
CA ARG A 101 -11.60 23.15 -12.05
C ARG A 101 -11.62 24.65 -11.70
N GLU A 102 -11.57 25.50 -12.71
CA GLU A 102 -11.63 26.96 -12.51
C GLU A 102 -12.82 27.37 -11.63
N ALA A 103 -13.98 26.72 -11.84
CA ALA A 103 -15.21 26.96 -11.09
C ALA A 103 -15.13 26.60 -9.60
N ASP A 104 -14.14 25.78 -9.21
CA ASP A 104 -13.95 25.28 -7.85
C ASP A 104 -12.69 25.85 -7.16
N ALA A 105 -11.94 26.70 -7.86
CA ALA A 105 -10.62 27.18 -7.44
C ALA A 105 -10.61 28.00 -6.13
N PHE A 106 -11.76 28.43 -5.66
CA PHE A 106 -11.91 29.19 -4.41
C PHE A 106 -12.81 28.48 -3.38
N LYS A 107 -13.25 27.27 -3.67
CA LYS A 107 -14.06 26.48 -2.73
C LYS A 107 -13.15 25.81 -1.71
N GLN A 108 -13.50 25.93 -0.43
CA GLN A 108 -12.76 25.40 0.71
C GLN A 108 -13.41 24.15 1.31
N ASP A 109 -14.56 23.72 0.79
CA ASP A 109 -15.35 22.60 1.33
C ASP A 109 -15.35 21.35 0.44
N ASN A 110 -14.64 21.38 -0.67
CA ASN A 110 -14.46 20.24 -1.56
C ASN A 110 -13.41 19.27 -1.02
N ALA A 111 -13.65 17.97 -1.14
CA ALA A 111 -12.66 16.97 -0.76
C ALA A 111 -11.43 17.02 -1.67
N ILE A 112 -10.32 16.53 -1.14
CA ILE A 112 -9.06 16.36 -1.87
C ILE A 112 -8.89 14.88 -2.22
N PHE A 113 -8.79 14.56 -3.50
CA PHE A 113 -8.45 13.23 -3.98
C PHE A 113 -6.93 13.12 -4.18
N PHE A 114 -6.28 12.41 -3.26
CA PHE A 114 -4.84 12.32 -3.14
C PHE A 114 -4.36 10.99 -3.72
N ASN A 115 -3.80 11.02 -4.94
CA ASN A 115 -3.40 9.82 -5.66
C ASN A 115 -1.91 9.51 -5.43
N VAL A 116 -1.64 8.30 -4.89
CA VAL A 116 -0.29 7.75 -4.65
C VAL A 116 0.07 6.80 -5.78
N ASN A 117 1.17 7.06 -6.47
CA ASN A 117 1.52 6.36 -7.71
C ASN A 117 2.88 5.64 -7.62
N ASN A 118 3.06 4.78 -6.61
CA ASN A 118 4.30 4.02 -6.37
C ASN A 118 4.12 2.53 -6.68
N SER A 119 3.72 2.21 -7.89
CA SER A 119 3.60 0.83 -8.35
C SER A 119 4.91 0.06 -8.10
N GLY A 120 4.82 -1.16 -7.55
CA GLY A 120 5.98 -1.97 -7.20
C GLY A 120 6.88 -1.36 -6.12
N TRP A 121 6.38 -0.46 -5.27
CA TRP A 121 7.19 0.29 -4.31
C TRP A 121 8.33 1.10 -4.95
N LEU A 122 8.29 1.34 -6.25
CA LEU A 122 9.27 2.18 -6.92
C LEU A 122 9.05 3.65 -6.57
N ALA A 123 10.13 4.42 -6.53
CA ALA A 123 10.03 5.88 -6.45
C ALA A 123 9.15 6.41 -7.59
N SER A 124 8.30 7.37 -7.30
CA SER A 124 7.40 7.98 -8.27
C SER A 124 7.79 9.43 -8.53
N TYR A 125 7.93 9.78 -9.77
CA TYR A 125 8.15 11.14 -10.22
C TYR A 125 6.94 11.64 -11.02
N GLN A 126 6.41 12.80 -10.67
CA GLN A 126 5.30 13.42 -11.37
C GLN A 126 5.83 14.55 -12.24
N GLY A 127 6.13 14.25 -13.50
CA GLY A 127 6.63 15.24 -14.43
C GLY A 127 5.59 16.29 -14.80
N GLY A 128 6.09 17.47 -15.16
CA GLY A 128 5.25 18.55 -15.66
C GLY A 128 4.94 18.47 -17.16
N ARG A 129 5.22 17.33 -17.81
CA ARG A 129 4.96 17.16 -19.25
C ARG A 129 3.65 16.45 -19.50
N ASN A 130 2.82 17.05 -20.34
CA ASN A 130 1.57 16.46 -20.76
C ASN A 130 1.80 15.13 -21.52
N GLY A 131 1.10 14.07 -21.09
CA GLY A 131 1.06 12.80 -21.80
C GLY A 131 2.36 11.99 -21.77
N TRP A 132 3.32 12.34 -20.91
CA TRP A 132 4.54 11.58 -20.75
C TRP A 132 4.41 10.58 -19.61
N GLU A 133 4.71 9.33 -19.89
CA GLU A 133 4.73 8.22 -18.94
C GLU A 133 5.95 7.33 -19.23
N GLY A 134 6.44 6.66 -18.21
CA GLY A 134 7.53 5.71 -18.37
C GLY A 134 8.26 5.38 -17.08
N THR A 135 9.25 4.50 -17.20
CA THR A 135 10.17 4.16 -16.11
C THR A 135 11.51 4.80 -16.39
N SER A 136 12.11 5.42 -15.37
CA SER A 136 13.45 5.96 -15.51
C SER A 136 14.46 4.84 -15.78
N PRO A 137 15.18 4.89 -16.88
CA PRO A 137 16.22 3.90 -17.15
C PRO A 137 17.42 4.03 -16.20
N ILE A 138 17.54 5.16 -15.49
CA ILE A 138 18.69 5.44 -14.62
C ILE A 138 18.42 4.97 -13.19
N THR A 139 17.21 5.20 -12.69
CA THR A 139 16.88 5.00 -11.26
C THR A 139 15.90 3.86 -11.03
N GLY A 140 15.31 3.27 -12.08
CA GLY A 140 14.19 2.35 -11.94
C GLY A 140 12.91 2.99 -11.41
N ALA A 141 12.88 4.32 -11.24
CA ALA A 141 11.72 5.04 -10.75
C ALA A 141 10.61 5.12 -11.80
N ASN A 142 9.37 5.14 -11.36
CA ASN A 142 8.23 5.39 -12.23
C ASN A 142 8.13 6.89 -12.53
N TYR A 143 8.16 7.23 -13.79
CA TYR A 143 7.87 8.58 -14.25
C TYR A 143 6.45 8.60 -14.81
N SER A 144 5.62 9.46 -14.27
CA SER A 144 4.28 9.68 -14.78
C SER A 144 4.18 11.10 -15.34
N GLY A 145 3.50 11.25 -16.45
CA GLY A 145 3.02 12.55 -16.90
C GLY A 145 1.95 13.08 -15.94
N ALA A 146 1.47 14.28 -16.22
CA ALA A 146 0.31 14.78 -15.49
C ALA A 146 -0.90 13.89 -15.78
N ASP A 147 -1.58 13.42 -14.74
CA ASP A 147 -2.81 12.61 -14.89
C ASP A 147 -3.90 13.41 -15.62
N VAL A 148 -3.92 14.74 -15.41
CA VAL A 148 -4.85 15.66 -16.08
C VAL A 148 -4.12 16.35 -17.22
N VAL A 149 -4.46 15.97 -18.44
CA VAL A 149 -3.74 16.36 -19.67
C VAL A 149 -4.56 17.36 -20.49
N ASN A 150 -3.92 18.45 -20.93
CA ASN A 150 -4.57 19.45 -21.78
C ASN A 150 -5.12 18.84 -23.08
N GLY A 151 -6.36 19.16 -23.40
CA GLY A 151 -7.06 18.65 -24.59
C GLY A 151 -7.62 17.23 -24.46
N ARG A 152 -7.37 16.52 -23.35
CA ARG A 152 -7.89 15.16 -23.13
C ARG A 152 -9.34 15.19 -22.65
N ALA A 153 -10.10 14.17 -23.06
CA ALA A 153 -11.45 13.92 -22.58
C ALA A 153 -11.45 12.97 -21.39
N TYR A 154 -12.30 13.25 -20.41
CA TYR A 154 -12.55 12.47 -19.20
C TYR A 154 -14.04 12.24 -19.02
N VAL A 155 -14.38 11.07 -18.45
CA VAL A 155 -15.77 10.62 -18.33
C VAL A 155 -16.07 10.22 -16.89
N SER A 156 -16.93 10.97 -16.22
CA SER A 156 -17.26 10.77 -14.79
C SER A 156 -17.98 9.45 -14.49
N THR A 157 -18.63 8.87 -15.50
CA THR A 157 -19.37 7.60 -15.39
C THR A 157 -18.56 6.37 -15.81
N SER A 158 -17.27 6.52 -16.12
CA SER A 158 -16.37 5.41 -16.42
C SER A 158 -15.98 4.66 -15.15
N ASP A 159 -15.88 3.33 -15.24
CA ASP A 159 -15.37 2.50 -14.14
C ASP A 159 -13.84 2.56 -13.99
N THR A 160 -13.14 3.23 -14.93
CA THR A 160 -11.66 3.31 -14.92
C THR A 160 -11.11 4.73 -14.93
N ASP A 161 -11.95 5.74 -15.06
CA ASP A 161 -11.54 7.15 -15.12
C ASP A 161 -11.69 7.85 -13.76
N LYS A 162 -10.70 7.67 -12.90
CA LYS A 162 -10.66 8.33 -11.58
C LYS A 162 -10.55 9.85 -11.66
N VAL A 163 -9.91 10.38 -12.74
CA VAL A 163 -9.77 11.83 -12.95
C VAL A 163 -11.12 12.44 -13.26
N GLY A 164 -11.83 11.89 -14.25
CA GLY A 164 -13.18 12.33 -14.60
C GLY A 164 -14.13 12.26 -13.41
N ALA A 165 -14.08 11.14 -12.68
CA ALA A 165 -14.93 10.93 -11.52
C ALA A 165 -14.66 11.90 -10.35
N ALA A 166 -13.39 12.27 -10.10
CA ALA A 166 -13.03 13.23 -9.05
C ALA A 166 -13.35 14.67 -9.45
N LEU A 167 -12.94 15.08 -10.66
CA LEU A 167 -13.15 16.45 -11.12
C LEU A 167 -14.63 16.78 -11.31
N SER A 168 -15.48 15.85 -11.76
CA SER A 168 -16.93 16.08 -11.89
C SER A 168 -17.59 16.44 -10.54
N ARG A 169 -17.05 15.88 -9.44
CA ARG A 169 -17.50 16.16 -8.06
C ARG A 169 -16.97 17.48 -7.50
N GLY A 170 -16.11 18.18 -8.24
CA GLY A 170 -15.42 19.37 -7.76
C GLY A 170 -14.24 19.09 -6.84
N PHE A 171 -13.81 17.83 -6.71
CA PHE A 171 -12.66 17.51 -5.88
C PHE A 171 -11.39 18.15 -6.42
N VAL A 172 -10.48 18.52 -5.51
CA VAL A 172 -9.11 18.85 -5.86
C VAL A 172 -8.38 17.54 -6.13
N TYR A 173 -7.89 17.36 -7.36
CA TYR A 173 -7.15 16.17 -7.74
C TYR A 173 -5.66 16.40 -7.56
N ILE A 174 -5.02 15.58 -6.74
CA ILE A 174 -3.59 15.65 -6.47
C ILE A 174 -2.91 14.37 -6.90
N ASN A 175 -1.83 14.51 -7.65
CA ASN A 175 -0.94 13.43 -8.00
C ASN A 175 0.40 13.67 -7.32
N VAL A 176 0.77 12.80 -6.37
CA VAL A 176 1.94 12.98 -5.54
C VAL A 176 3.08 12.09 -5.99
N ALA A 177 4.27 12.67 -6.10
CA ALA A 177 5.53 11.96 -6.22
C ALA A 177 6.10 11.66 -4.84
N SER A 178 6.92 10.61 -4.73
CA SER A 178 7.64 10.31 -3.49
C SER A 178 8.91 9.52 -3.76
N ARG A 179 9.88 9.65 -2.87
CA ARG A 179 11.01 8.73 -2.79
C ARG A 179 10.49 7.34 -2.46
N SER A 180 11.16 6.35 -2.96
CA SER A 180 11.03 4.94 -2.61
C SER A 180 12.22 4.19 -3.23
N ARG A 181 12.20 2.85 -3.34
CA ARG A 181 13.28 2.14 -4.01
C ARG A 181 13.53 2.71 -5.42
N GLY A 182 14.80 2.82 -5.80
CA GLY A 182 15.21 3.49 -7.04
C GLY A 182 15.40 5.01 -6.94
N ALA A 183 15.14 5.63 -5.79
CA ALA A 183 15.48 7.03 -5.55
C ALA A 183 16.97 7.17 -5.20
N ILE A 184 17.76 7.62 -6.15
CA ILE A 184 19.22 7.76 -6.03
C ILE A 184 19.58 9.25 -5.98
N ALA A 185 20.28 9.65 -4.91
CA ALA A 185 20.76 10.99 -4.73
C ALA A 185 21.99 11.29 -5.59
N ALA A 186 22.26 12.58 -5.84
CA ALA A 186 23.47 13.04 -6.49
C ALA A 186 24.72 12.59 -5.72
N ASP A 187 25.79 12.28 -6.46
CA ASP A 187 27.03 11.81 -5.87
C ASP A 187 27.57 12.80 -4.84
N GLY A 188 27.94 12.28 -3.65
CA GLY A 188 28.44 13.10 -2.53
C GLY A 188 27.40 14.00 -1.86
N ALA A 189 26.12 13.95 -2.24
CA ALA A 189 25.08 14.77 -1.65
C ALA A 189 24.77 14.41 -0.18
N TYR A 190 24.95 13.14 0.18
CA TYR A 190 24.66 12.61 1.50
C TYR A 190 25.82 11.76 2.02
N MET A 191 26.20 11.97 3.28
CA MET A 191 27.31 11.26 3.93
C MET A 191 26.98 9.79 4.21
N ASP A 192 25.70 9.47 4.40
CA ASP A 192 25.20 8.13 4.72
C ASP A 192 24.91 7.26 3.48
N GLY A 193 25.01 7.85 2.28
CA GLY A 193 24.93 7.14 1.02
C GLY A 193 23.88 7.65 0.03
N PRO A 194 23.92 7.15 -1.21
CA PRO A 194 23.08 7.66 -2.30
C PRO A 194 21.65 7.08 -2.32
N TYR A 195 21.38 5.95 -1.64
CA TYR A 195 20.08 5.25 -1.76
C TYR A 195 19.05 5.81 -0.78
N GLN A 196 18.57 7.02 -1.05
CA GLN A 196 17.70 7.81 -0.16
C GLN A 196 16.21 7.40 -0.20
N GLY A 197 15.89 6.32 -0.91
CA GLY A 197 14.54 5.77 -1.01
C GLY A 197 14.24 4.59 -0.08
N LYS A 198 15.10 4.33 0.91
CA LYS A 198 14.90 3.27 1.88
C LYS A 198 13.66 3.50 2.76
N ALA A 199 13.04 2.42 3.23
CA ALA A 199 11.94 2.54 4.18
C ALA A 199 12.39 3.36 5.41
N PRO A 200 11.58 4.32 5.86
CA PRO A 200 10.20 4.64 5.49
C PRO A 200 10.05 5.83 4.52
N ALA A 201 11.02 6.15 3.67
CA ALA A 201 11.08 7.39 2.88
C ALA A 201 9.76 7.71 2.13
N ALA A 202 9.12 6.70 1.52
CA ALA A 202 7.88 6.88 0.78
C ALA A 202 6.73 7.37 1.68
N ILE A 203 6.62 6.83 2.89
CA ILE A 203 5.58 7.22 3.84
C ILE A 203 5.86 8.60 4.42
N VAL A 204 7.13 8.89 4.69
CA VAL A 204 7.57 10.23 5.14
C VAL A 204 7.19 11.29 4.11
N ASP A 205 7.45 11.02 2.83
CA ASP A 205 7.13 11.94 1.75
C ASP A 205 5.61 12.14 1.59
N ALA A 206 4.82 11.06 1.65
CA ALA A 206 3.36 11.16 1.62
C ALA A 206 2.80 11.96 2.81
N LYS A 207 3.33 11.73 4.03
CA LYS A 207 2.99 12.52 5.23
C LYS A 207 3.39 13.99 5.08
N ALA A 208 4.58 14.27 4.55
CA ALA A 208 5.04 15.63 4.31
C ALA A 208 4.12 16.36 3.30
N ALA A 209 3.64 15.67 2.26
CA ALA A 209 2.68 16.22 1.33
C ALA A 209 1.33 16.53 2.01
N VAL A 210 0.79 15.63 2.85
CA VAL A 210 -0.42 15.89 3.65
C VAL A 210 -0.22 17.09 4.57
N ARG A 211 0.92 17.19 5.24
CA ARG A 211 1.25 18.34 6.12
C ARG A 211 1.34 19.65 5.34
N TYR A 212 1.88 19.63 4.12
CA TYR A 212 1.86 20.78 3.23
C TYR A 212 0.43 21.24 2.94
N LEU A 213 -0.49 20.30 2.66
CA LEU A 213 -1.90 20.62 2.42
C LEU A 213 -2.55 21.21 3.68
N ARG A 214 -2.26 20.65 4.85
CA ARG A 214 -2.75 21.15 6.15
C ARG A 214 -2.22 22.56 6.48
N LEU A 215 -0.94 22.83 6.20
CA LEU A 215 -0.34 24.15 6.39
C LEU A 215 -1.05 25.22 5.55
N ASN A 216 -1.41 24.85 4.33
CA ASN A 216 -1.93 25.77 3.33
C ASN A 216 -3.45 25.70 3.15
N ASP A 217 -4.17 25.04 4.03
CA ASP A 217 -5.61 24.75 3.91
C ASP A 217 -6.44 25.99 3.60
N SER A 218 -6.20 27.10 4.32
CA SER A 218 -6.91 28.37 4.08
C SER A 218 -6.49 29.10 2.80
N ALA A 219 -5.34 28.75 2.22
CA ALA A 219 -4.76 29.42 1.05
C ALA A 219 -5.02 28.70 -0.26
N MET A 220 -5.24 27.39 -0.23
CA MET A 220 -5.42 26.55 -1.41
C MET A 220 -6.89 26.10 -1.56
N PRO A 221 -7.33 25.67 -2.73
CA PRO A 221 -8.66 25.09 -2.89
C PRO A 221 -8.78 23.75 -2.17
N GLY A 222 -10.01 23.42 -1.75
CA GLY A 222 -10.34 22.15 -1.08
C GLY A 222 -10.18 22.22 0.43
N ASP A 223 -10.58 21.14 1.10
CA ASP A 223 -10.57 20.94 2.54
C ASP A 223 -9.52 19.88 2.90
N ALA A 224 -8.41 20.30 3.46
CA ALA A 224 -7.34 19.39 3.88
C ALA A 224 -7.74 18.50 5.07
N SER A 225 -8.89 18.69 5.69
CA SER A 225 -9.47 17.75 6.65
C SER A 225 -10.16 16.56 5.96
N ARG A 226 -10.42 16.66 4.66
CA ARG A 226 -11.14 15.65 3.85
C ARG A 226 -10.25 15.09 2.73
N ILE A 227 -9.07 14.63 3.08
CA ILE A 227 -8.16 13.98 2.14
C ILE A 227 -8.58 12.51 1.98
N VAL A 228 -8.95 12.14 0.76
CA VAL A 228 -9.22 10.76 0.33
C VAL A 228 -7.99 10.24 -0.40
N VAL A 229 -7.28 9.29 0.18
CA VAL A 229 -6.06 8.72 -0.38
C VAL A 229 -6.38 7.53 -1.27
N ASN A 230 -5.86 7.54 -2.49
CA ASN A 230 -6.02 6.44 -3.45
C ASN A 230 -4.67 5.87 -3.86
N GLY A 231 -4.56 4.54 -3.91
CA GLY A 231 -3.35 3.89 -4.40
C GLY A 231 -3.57 2.42 -4.76
N THR A 232 -2.68 1.90 -5.58
CA THR A 232 -2.69 0.50 -6.05
C THR A 232 -1.34 -0.15 -5.78
N SER A 233 -1.33 -1.44 -5.41
CA SER A 233 -0.10 -2.23 -5.25
C SER A 233 0.81 -1.62 -4.16
N GLY A 234 2.05 -1.29 -4.47
CA GLY A 234 2.93 -0.54 -3.57
C GLY A 234 2.34 0.81 -3.15
N GLY A 235 1.66 1.53 -4.08
CA GLY A 235 0.90 2.74 -3.75
C GLY A 235 -0.32 2.46 -2.86
N GLY A 236 -0.95 1.30 -3.02
CA GLY A 236 -2.02 0.82 -2.12
C GLY A 236 -1.50 0.59 -0.70
N ALA A 237 -0.32 -0.02 -0.57
CA ALA A 237 0.33 -0.21 0.72
C ALA A 237 0.70 1.12 1.38
N GLN A 238 1.24 2.08 0.62
CA GLN A 238 1.53 3.42 1.13
C GLN A 238 0.25 4.14 1.57
N SER A 239 -0.85 3.99 0.81
CA SER A 239 -2.15 4.55 1.19
C SER A 239 -2.66 3.96 2.51
N THR A 240 -2.57 2.63 2.70
CA THR A 240 -2.97 1.99 3.95
C THR A 240 -2.07 2.38 5.11
N GLN A 241 -0.76 2.52 4.88
CA GLN A 241 0.18 2.98 5.89
C GLN A 241 -0.11 4.43 6.31
N LEU A 242 -0.33 5.32 5.35
CA LEU A 242 -0.68 6.71 5.62
C LEU A 242 -1.96 6.81 6.46
N GLY A 243 -2.98 6.01 6.12
CA GLY A 243 -4.24 5.94 6.86
C GLY A 243 -4.11 5.39 8.28
N ALA A 244 -3.19 4.44 8.51
CA ALA A 244 -3.01 3.81 9.82
C ALA A 244 -2.12 4.63 10.77
N THR A 245 -1.27 5.53 10.24
CA THR A 245 -0.18 6.16 10.99
C THR A 245 -0.35 7.66 11.23
N GLY A 246 -1.55 8.19 11.01
CA GLY A 246 -1.80 9.61 11.23
C GLY A 246 -1.28 10.07 12.59
N ASN A 247 -0.57 11.18 12.59
CA ASN A 247 -0.02 11.86 13.77
C ASN A 247 1.01 11.04 14.58
N SER A 248 1.52 9.92 14.06
CA SER A 248 2.48 9.08 14.79
C SER A 248 3.85 9.77 14.92
N GLU A 249 4.34 9.86 16.16
CA GLU A 249 5.64 10.44 16.49
C GLU A 249 6.83 9.63 15.94
N ASP A 250 6.63 8.36 15.62
CA ASP A 250 7.66 7.52 15.00
C ASP A 250 8.24 8.14 13.71
N TYR A 251 7.48 9.00 13.05
CA TYR A 251 7.89 9.67 11.79
C TYR A 251 8.49 11.06 11.99
N PHE A 252 8.37 11.68 13.17
CA PHE A 252 8.82 13.06 13.37
C PHE A 252 10.30 13.29 13.08
N PRO A 253 11.23 12.41 13.46
CA PRO A 253 12.64 12.58 13.12
C PRO A 253 12.87 12.61 11.59
N TYR A 254 12.16 11.77 10.86
CA TYR A 254 12.26 11.70 9.39
C TYR A 254 11.60 12.91 8.72
N LEU A 255 10.46 13.37 9.25
CA LEU A 255 9.78 14.58 8.79
C LEU A 255 10.63 15.83 9.02
N GLN A 256 11.32 15.91 10.17
CA GLN A 256 12.30 16.98 10.45
C GLN A 256 13.48 16.95 9.48
N ALA A 257 13.98 15.76 9.16
CA ALA A 257 15.10 15.58 8.25
C ALA A 257 14.82 16.11 6.84
N VAL A 258 13.58 15.94 6.34
CA VAL A 258 13.15 16.45 5.02
C VAL A 258 12.61 17.89 5.08
N GLY A 259 12.53 18.51 6.24
CA GLY A 259 11.97 19.85 6.39
C GLY A 259 10.46 19.90 6.10
N ALA A 260 9.71 18.95 6.63
CA ALA A 260 8.25 18.90 6.46
C ALA A 260 7.56 20.06 7.20
N ALA A 261 6.41 20.49 6.69
CA ALA A 261 5.60 21.55 7.28
C ALA A 261 5.19 21.22 8.72
N GLY A 262 5.15 22.26 9.58
CA GLY A 262 4.72 22.18 10.96
C GLY A 262 5.61 21.35 11.87
N ILE A 263 6.85 21.05 11.49
CA ILE A 263 7.87 20.48 12.37
C ILE A 263 8.82 21.60 12.79
N ASP A 264 8.88 21.87 14.09
CA ASP A 264 9.76 22.89 14.64
C ASP A 264 11.23 22.44 14.72
N SER A 265 12.11 23.34 15.11
CA SER A 265 13.55 23.05 15.25
C SER A 265 13.86 21.98 16.30
N ALA A 266 12.98 21.78 17.27
CA ALA A 266 13.08 20.76 18.31
C ALA A 266 12.48 19.39 17.89
N GLY A 267 11.98 19.28 16.64
CA GLY A 267 11.38 18.06 16.14
C GLY A 267 9.94 17.82 16.60
N LYS A 268 9.28 18.84 17.17
CA LYS A 268 7.88 18.74 17.60
C LYS A 268 6.92 19.11 16.48
N SER A 269 5.76 18.47 16.46
CA SER A 269 4.74 18.71 15.45
C SER A 269 3.68 19.70 15.92
N GLY A 270 3.47 20.77 15.15
CA GLY A 270 2.34 21.68 15.27
C GLY A 270 1.19 21.40 14.30
N LEU A 271 1.36 20.45 13.36
CA LEU A 271 0.34 20.05 12.39
C LEU A 271 0.00 18.57 12.49
N LYS A 272 -1.22 18.24 12.09
CA LYS A 272 -1.69 16.86 11.94
C LYS A 272 -1.43 16.34 10.52
N ASP A 273 -1.21 15.03 10.39
CA ASP A 273 -1.06 14.34 9.09
C ASP A 273 -1.99 13.12 8.96
N ASP A 274 -3.04 13.06 9.76
CA ASP A 274 -4.14 12.12 9.58
C ASP A 274 -4.93 12.44 8.31
N VAL A 275 -5.51 11.41 7.71
CA VAL A 275 -6.31 11.50 6.49
C VAL A 275 -7.73 11.00 6.73
N PHE A 276 -8.67 11.46 5.90
CA PHE A 276 -10.09 11.20 6.10
C PHE A 276 -10.48 9.78 5.70
N ALA A 277 -10.10 9.36 4.50
CA ALA A 277 -10.52 8.08 3.94
C ALA A 277 -9.43 7.46 3.06
N ILE A 278 -9.47 6.14 2.95
CA ILE A 278 -8.55 5.32 2.16
C ILE A 278 -9.33 4.56 1.11
N VAL A 279 -8.86 4.59 -0.14
CA VAL A 279 -9.29 3.76 -1.25
C VAL A 279 -8.07 3.01 -1.76
N ALA A 280 -7.85 1.81 -1.25
CA ALA A 280 -6.67 1.00 -1.56
C ALA A 280 -7.01 -0.22 -2.41
N TYR A 281 -6.23 -0.42 -3.45
CA TYR A 281 -6.34 -1.59 -4.32
C TYR A 281 -5.10 -2.47 -4.17
N CYS A 282 -5.32 -3.77 -3.98
CA CYS A 282 -4.27 -4.79 -3.92
C CYS A 282 -3.05 -4.37 -3.08
N PRO A 283 -3.22 -3.87 -1.84
CA PRO A 283 -2.13 -3.31 -1.07
C PRO A 283 -1.05 -4.36 -0.77
N ILE A 284 0.16 -4.15 -1.29
CA ILE A 284 1.34 -4.98 -1.00
C ILE A 284 2.00 -4.46 0.27
N GLN A 285 1.50 -4.90 1.40
CA GLN A 285 1.94 -4.49 2.74
C GLN A 285 2.40 -5.68 3.57
N ASP A 286 2.75 -5.41 4.84
CA ASP A 286 3.22 -6.44 5.78
C ASP A 286 4.44 -7.20 5.25
N MET A 287 5.39 -6.45 4.72
CA MET A 287 6.55 -6.98 3.99
C MET A 287 7.36 -7.99 4.80
N GLY A 288 7.44 -7.81 6.12
CA GLY A 288 8.15 -8.75 7.00
C GLY A 288 7.57 -10.16 7.04
N SER A 289 6.29 -10.31 6.65
CA SER A 289 5.58 -11.60 6.65
C SER A 289 4.93 -11.93 5.31
N ALA A 290 5.13 -11.07 4.31
CA ALA A 290 4.50 -11.22 3.00
C ALA A 290 4.94 -12.52 2.29
N ASP A 291 6.22 -12.92 2.46
CA ASP A 291 6.74 -14.19 1.92
C ASP A 291 6.05 -15.40 2.54
N LEU A 292 5.87 -15.38 3.87
CA LEU A 292 5.17 -16.45 4.60
C LEU A 292 3.73 -16.58 4.12
N ALA A 293 3.04 -15.44 4.02
CA ALA A 293 1.65 -15.38 3.59
C ALA A 293 1.46 -15.84 2.15
N TYR A 294 2.39 -15.49 1.27
CA TYR A 294 2.38 -15.87 -0.13
C TYR A 294 2.56 -17.38 -0.32
N GLU A 295 3.57 -17.94 0.34
CA GLU A 295 3.83 -19.37 0.22
C GLU A 295 2.74 -20.21 0.89
N TRP A 296 2.13 -19.72 1.99
CA TRP A 296 1.03 -20.43 2.62
C TRP A 296 -0.18 -20.56 1.69
N ILE A 297 -0.66 -19.46 1.11
CA ILE A 297 -1.91 -19.51 0.31
C ILE A 297 -1.77 -20.39 -0.95
N PHE A 298 -0.58 -20.42 -1.56
CA PHE A 298 -0.34 -21.19 -2.77
C PHE A 298 0.18 -22.62 -2.53
N ASN A 299 0.52 -23.00 -1.29
CA ASN A 299 0.95 -24.36 -0.95
C ASN A 299 -0.06 -25.15 -0.14
N VAL A 300 -0.79 -24.52 0.77
CA VAL A 300 -1.69 -25.19 1.73
C VAL A 300 -2.72 -26.10 1.04
N LEU A 301 -3.06 -25.81 -0.22
CA LEU A 301 -3.96 -26.61 -1.06
C LEU A 301 -3.24 -27.19 -2.29
N ASP A 302 -1.93 -27.36 -2.25
CA ASP A 302 -1.08 -27.85 -3.35
C ASP A 302 -1.23 -27.08 -4.67
N SER A 303 -1.66 -25.84 -4.63
CA SER A 303 -1.85 -25.04 -5.84
C SER A 303 -0.53 -24.63 -6.50
N ARG A 304 0.57 -24.65 -5.75
CA ARG A 304 1.92 -24.41 -6.26
C ARG A 304 2.61 -25.68 -6.78
N ALA A 305 2.20 -26.86 -6.34
CA ALA A 305 2.74 -28.14 -6.78
C ALA A 305 2.23 -28.49 -8.17
N LEU A 306 2.79 -27.84 -9.19
CA LEU A 306 2.39 -27.99 -10.57
C LEU A 306 3.49 -28.68 -11.37
N VAL A 307 3.11 -29.54 -12.29
CA VAL A 307 4.06 -30.27 -13.13
C VAL A 307 4.62 -29.33 -14.20
N ALA A 308 5.90 -29.17 -14.25
CA ALA A 308 6.58 -28.42 -15.30
C ALA A 308 6.72 -29.32 -16.54
N ALA A 309 5.88 -29.12 -17.55
CA ALA A 309 5.99 -29.82 -18.82
C ALA A 309 6.76 -29.02 -19.87
N ASP A 310 6.62 -27.71 -19.86
CA ASP A 310 7.35 -26.82 -20.76
C ASP A 310 8.19 -25.84 -19.94
N GLN A 311 9.48 -26.16 -19.79
CA GLN A 311 10.42 -25.31 -19.06
C GLN A 311 10.65 -23.95 -19.74
N LYS A 312 10.38 -23.86 -21.03
CA LYS A 312 10.58 -22.62 -21.79
C LYS A 312 9.46 -21.61 -21.57
N THR A 313 8.20 -22.07 -21.54
CA THR A 313 7.04 -21.20 -21.33
C THR A 313 6.44 -21.34 -19.93
N GLY A 314 6.79 -22.40 -19.21
CA GLY A 314 6.17 -22.75 -17.93
C GLY A 314 4.68 -23.07 -18.03
N LEU A 315 4.17 -23.25 -19.25
CA LEU A 315 2.77 -23.48 -19.52
C LEU A 315 2.51 -24.93 -19.90
N ILE A 316 1.52 -25.56 -19.31
CA ILE A 316 0.98 -26.85 -19.71
C ILE A 316 -0.40 -26.61 -20.29
N LYS A 317 -0.57 -27.06 -21.54
CA LYS A 317 -1.84 -26.97 -22.25
C LYS A 317 -2.37 -28.35 -22.56
N ASP A 318 -3.68 -28.51 -22.52
CA ASP A 318 -4.33 -29.73 -23.04
C ASP A 318 -4.37 -29.74 -24.58
N ALA A 319 -4.94 -30.79 -25.14
CA ALA A 319 -5.08 -30.98 -26.59
C ALA A 319 -5.92 -29.85 -27.27
N ASN A 320 -6.72 -29.13 -26.51
CA ASN A 320 -7.56 -28.03 -26.98
C ASN A 320 -6.88 -26.67 -26.80
N GLY A 321 -5.62 -26.64 -26.33
CA GLY A 321 -4.88 -25.41 -26.07
C GLY A 321 -5.27 -24.72 -24.75
N VAL A 322 -6.06 -25.36 -23.89
CA VAL A 322 -6.46 -24.85 -22.59
C VAL A 322 -5.29 -24.91 -21.65
N LEU A 323 -5.03 -23.80 -20.98
CA LEU A 323 -3.96 -23.70 -20.00
C LEU A 323 -4.32 -24.52 -18.75
N LEU A 324 -3.53 -25.56 -18.46
CA LEU A 324 -3.75 -26.44 -17.31
C LEU A 324 -2.97 -26.01 -16.08
N THR A 325 -1.74 -25.48 -16.28
CA THR A 325 -0.87 -25.12 -15.16
C THR A 325 0.33 -24.30 -15.64
N ARG A 326 1.09 -23.79 -14.67
CA ARG A 326 2.40 -23.18 -14.88
C ARG A 326 3.46 -23.94 -14.06
N ALA A 327 4.72 -23.73 -14.39
CA ALA A 327 5.83 -24.33 -13.65
C ALA A 327 5.71 -24.05 -12.15
N SER A 328 5.97 -25.08 -11.34
CA SER A 328 6.06 -24.98 -9.90
C SER A 328 7.21 -24.07 -9.46
N SER A 329 7.28 -23.80 -8.17
CA SER A 329 8.45 -23.17 -7.57
C SER A 329 9.71 -23.98 -7.87
N PRO A 330 10.81 -23.35 -8.27
CA PRO A 330 12.10 -24.00 -8.37
C PRO A 330 12.68 -24.41 -7.00
N ASP A 331 12.13 -23.88 -5.90
CA ASP A 331 12.52 -24.19 -4.52
C ASP A 331 11.31 -24.70 -3.71
N PRO A 332 10.95 -25.98 -3.81
CA PRO A 332 9.86 -26.55 -3.02
C PRO A 332 10.14 -26.59 -1.52
N ALA A 333 11.41 -26.78 -1.11
CA ALA A 333 11.77 -26.86 0.31
C ALA A 333 11.61 -25.50 0.99
N GLY A 334 12.15 -24.44 0.40
CA GLY A 334 11.99 -23.08 0.90
C GLY A 334 10.52 -22.63 0.91
N SER A 335 9.77 -22.97 -0.12
CA SER A 335 8.34 -22.71 -0.18
C SER A 335 7.58 -23.35 1.00
N HIS A 336 7.87 -24.62 1.34
CA HIS A 336 7.25 -25.30 2.48
C HIS A 336 7.73 -24.74 3.83
N GLU A 337 8.99 -24.35 3.95
CA GLU A 337 9.50 -23.70 5.17
C GLU A 337 8.72 -22.41 5.46
N LEU A 338 8.58 -21.54 4.46
CA LEU A 338 7.85 -20.29 4.59
C LEU A 338 6.35 -20.54 4.91
N MET A 339 5.72 -21.49 4.20
CA MET A 339 4.34 -21.90 4.47
C MET A 339 4.14 -22.30 5.93
N ASN A 340 5.03 -23.12 6.49
CA ASN A 340 4.92 -23.62 7.86
C ASN A 340 5.10 -22.49 8.89
N LYS A 341 5.98 -21.53 8.64
CA LYS A 341 6.19 -20.36 9.52
C LYS A 341 4.96 -19.44 9.55
N PHE A 342 4.13 -19.42 8.52
CA PHE A 342 2.91 -18.60 8.49
C PHE A 342 1.92 -18.96 9.59
N VAL A 343 1.84 -20.23 10.02
CA VAL A 343 0.89 -20.68 11.07
C VAL A 343 1.08 -19.91 12.37
N ALA A 344 2.33 -19.83 12.84
CA ALA A 344 2.66 -19.10 14.07
C ALA A 344 2.47 -17.58 13.88
N TYR A 345 2.84 -17.06 12.72
CA TYR A 345 2.64 -15.64 12.40
C TYR A 345 1.16 -15.27 12.44
N GLN A 346 0.28 -16.01 11.73
CA GLN A 346 -1.16 -15.73 11.70
C GLN A 346 -1.77 -15.74 13.11
N ALA A 347 -1.41 -16.72 13.93
CA ALA A 347 -1.86 -16.79 15.31
C ALA A 347 -1.39 -15.59 16.16
N SER A 348 -0.17 -15.11 15.92
CA SER A 348 0.42 -13.97 16.65
C SER A 348 -0.28 -12.64 16.41
N LEU A 349 -1.03 -12.50 15.31
CA LEU A 349 -1.80 -11.28 15.02
C LEU A 349 -2.98 -11.06 15.99
N GLY A 350 -3.45 -12.10 16.66
CA GLY A 350 -4.55 -11.99 17.62
C GLY A 350 -5.88 -11.52 17.03
N LEU A 351 -6.04 -11.63 15.72
CA LEU A 351 -7.23 -11.19 15.01
C LEU A 351 -8.42 -12.13 15.26
N LYS A 352 -9.61 -11.63 14.98
CA LYS A 352 -10.86 -12.41 15.08
C LYS A 352 -11.52 -12.52 13.70
N ASP A 353 -12.14 -13.66 13.45
CA ASP A 353 -13.00 -13.86 12.27
C ASP A 353 -14.33 -13.09 12.39
N GLU A 354 -15.24 -13.26 11.43
CA GLU A 354 -16.54 -12.57 11.44
C GLU A 354 -17.47 -13.01 12.58
N ASN A 355 -17.24 -14.19 13.15
CA ASN A 355 -18.01 -14.74 14.25
C ASN A 355 -17.40 -14.42 15.63
N GLY A 356 -16.27 -13.72 15.66
CA GLY A 356 -15.56 -13.35 16.89
C GLY A 356 -14.59 -14.43 17.41
N ALA A 357 -14.44 -15.55 16.71
CA ALA A 357 -13.45 -16.58 17.02
C ALA A 357 -12.03 -16.13 16.62
N PRO A 358 -10.97 -16.64 17.26
CA PRO A 358 -9.60 -16.36 16.82
C PRO A 358 -9.39 -16.72 15.34
N LEU A 359 -8.85 -15.79 14.56
CA LEU A 359 -8.54 -16.01 13.16
C LEU A 359 -7.16 -16.66 13.05
N THR A 360 -7.16 -17.96 12.83
CA THR A 360 -5.96 -18.78 12.65
C THR A 360 -5.95 -19.40 11.25
N THR A 361 -4.91 -20.14 10.91
CA THR A 361 -4.86 -20.90 9.64
C THR A 361 -5.97 -21.95 9.53
N ASP A 362 -6.54 -22.41 10.66
CA ASP A 362 -7.57 -23.45 10.66
C ASP A 362 -8.91 -22.96 10.06
N ASN A 363 -9.24 -21.66 10.26
CA ASN A 363 -10.48 -21.07 9.73
C ASN A 363 -10.24 -20.03 8.61
N MET A 364 -8.99 -19.70 8.30
CA MET A 364 -8.64 -18.71 7.28
C MET A 364 -9.14 -19.12 5.88
N LEU A 365 -8.97 -20.38 5.50
CA LEU A 365 -9.42 -20.85 4.18
C LEU A 365 -10.93 -20.73 4.01
N ALA A 366 -11.71 -21.05 5.06
CA ALA A 366 -13.16 -20.90 5.04
C ALA A 366 -13.58 -19.42 4.93
N ALA A 367 -12.87 -18.55 5.65
CA ALA A 367 -13.10 -17.11 5.60
C ALA A 367 -12.82 -16.54 4.20
N LEU A 368 -11.68 -16.88 3.59
CA LEU A 368 -11.35 -16.46 2.23
C LEU A 368 -12.35 -17.04 1.21
N GLN A 369 -12.73 -18.31 1.34
CA GLN A 369 -13.74 -18.93 0.47
C GLN A 369 -15.07 -18.17 0.51
N ALA A 370 -15.49 -17.67 1.66
CA ALA A 370 -16.69 -16.86 1.78
C ALA A 370 -16.55 -15.54 1.00
N GLU A 371 -15.39 -14.90 1.04
CA GLU A 371 -15.14 -13.66 0.27
C GLU A 371 -15.11 -13.91 -1.25
N PHE A 372 -14.53 -15.02 -1.72
CA PHE A 372 -14.59 -15.41 -3.12
C PHE A 372 -16.03 -15.64 -3.59
N LYS A 373 -16.85 -16.35 -2.79
CA LYS A 373 -18.27 -16.54 -3.08
C LYS A 373 -19.03 -15.22 -3.21
N LYS A 374 -18.84 -14.29 -2.25
CA LYS A 374 -19.45 -12.95 -2.30
C LYS A 374 -19.08 -12.20 -3.57
N ALA A 375 -17.80 -12.25 -3.97
CA ALA A 375 -17.32 -11.60 -5.19
C ALA A 375 -17.96 -12.17 -6.45
N ALA A 376 -18.04 -13.50 -6.56
CA ALA A 376 -18.65 -14.19 -7.68
C ALA A 376 -20.16 -13.89 -7.76
N GLU A 377 -20.89 -13.99 -6.67
CA GLU A 377 -22.32 -13.66 -6.61
C GLU A 377 -22.60 -12.21 -7.01
N LYS A 378 -21.77 -11.27 -6.57
CA LYS A 378 -21.87 -9.86 -6.98
C LYS A 378 -21.74 -9.72 -8.50
N GLN A 379 -20.80 -10.43 -9.12
CA GLN A 379 -20.60 -10.42 -10.56
C GLN A 379 -21.78 -11.00 -11.31
N ILE A 380 -22.27 -12.19 -10.89
CA ILE A 380 -23.38 -12.87 -11.54
C ILE A 380 -24.65 -12.02 -11.45
N LYS A 381 -24.96 -11.49 -10.28
CA LYS A 381 -26.14 -10.62 -10.05
C LYS A 381 -26.06 -9.31 -10.83
N ALA A 382 -24.87 -8.82 -11.15
CA ALA A 382 -24.66 -7.68 -12.02
C ALA A 382 -24.77 -8.03 -13.51
N SER A 383 -25.17 -9.25 -13.86
CA SER A 383 -25.27 -9.76 -15.24
C SER A 383 -23.97 -9.62 -16.05
N LYS A 384 -22.84 -9.68 -15.38
CA LYS A 384 -21.52 -9.71 -16.02
C LYS A 384 -21.19 -11.13 -16.46
N PRO A 385 -20.32 -11.31 -17.47
CA PRO A 385 -19.94 -12.65 -17.94
C PRO A 385 -19.48 -13.57 -16.81
N PHE A 386 -19.99 -14.78 -16.79
CA PHE A 386 -19.65 -15.81 -15.84
C PHE A 386 -19.68 -17.19 -16.54
N VAL A 387 -18.61 -17.96 -16.41
CA VAL A 387 -18.51 -19.27 -17.08
C VAL A 387 -19.23 -20.32 -16.24
N ALA A 388 -20.13 -21.08 -16.85
CA ALA A 388 -20.86 -22.15 -16.17
C ALA A 388 -19.90 -23.24 -15.67
N PHE A 389 -20.27 -23.90 -14.56
CA PHE A 389 -19.51 -25.02 -14.04
C PHE A 389 -19.43 -26.16 -15.07
N GLY A 390 -18.23 -26.71 -15.25
CA GLY A 390 -17.96 -27.77 -16.23
C GLY A 390 -17.80 -27.29 -17.68
N ALA A 391 -17.96 -25.99 -17.94
CA ALA A 391 -17.74 -25.40 -19.25
C ALA A 391 -16.36 -24.76 -19.38
N TYR A 392 -15.85 -24.75 -20.61
CA TYR A 392 -14.73 -23.88 -20.97
C TYR A 392 -15.22 -22.47 -21.32
N GLY A 393 -14.51 -21.46 -20.90
CA GLY A 393 -14.83 -20.09 -21.21
C GLY A 393 -13.61 -19.23 -21.41
N ASP A 394 -13.79 -18.22 -22.24
CA ASP A 394 -12.81 -17.16 -22.36
C ASP A 394 -13.11 -16.11 -21.31
N HIS A 395 -12.15 -15.91 -20.42
CA HIS A 395 -12.15 -14.75 -19.57
C HIS A 395 -11.76 -13.55 -20.42
N PRO A 396 -12.64 -12.57 -20.61
CA PRO A 396 -12.21 -11.33 -21.24
C PRO A 396 -11.18 -10.70 -20.27
N GLY A 397 -9.90 -10.96 -20.55
CA GLY A 397 -8.85 -10.23 -19.86
C GLY A 397 -9.18 -8.75 -20.04
N ASN A 398 -9.60 -8.10 -18.97
CA ASN A 398 -9.88 -6.66 -19.01
C ASN A 398 -8.59 -5.83 -19.11
N GLY A 399 -7.46 -6.47 -19.45
CA GLY A 399 -6.14 -5.84 -19.55
C GLY A 399 -5.62 -5.28 -18.23
N VAL A 400 -6.36 -5.47 -17.15
CA VAL A 400 -6.09 -4.90 -15.85
C VAL A 400 -5.36 -5.95 -15.02
N GLY A 401 -4.11 -5.66 -14.66
CA GLY A 401 -3.35 -6.50 -13.74
C GLY A 401 -2.42 -7.53 -14.36
N GLY A 402 -1.80 -7.22 -15.51
CA GLY A 402 -0.67 -8.00 -16.04
C GLY A 402 -1.03 -9.42 -16.50
N GLY A 403 -2.29 -9.74 -16.63
CA GLY A 403 -2.75 -10.94 -17.31
C GLY A 403 -2.71 -10.70 -18.80
N ALA A 404 -1.98 -11.50 -19.55
CA ALA A 404 -2.16 -11.61 -20.99
C ALA A 404 -3.64 -11.79 -21.30
N GLY A 405 -4.14 -11.30 -22.42
CA GLY A 405 -5.50 -11.26 -22.91
C GLY A 405 -6.42 -12.45 -22.54
N ALA A 406 -7.53 -12.58 -23.21
CA ALA A 406 -8.53 -13.62 -22.91
C ALA A 406 -7.88 -14.99 -22.61
N VAL A 407 -8.13 -15.52 -21.42
CA VAL A 407 -7.62 -16.82 -21.00
C VAL A 407 -8.76 -17.82 -21.09
N HIS A 408 -8.58 -18.83 -21.92
CA HIS A 408 -9.50 -19.94 -22.02
C HIS A 408 -9.27 -20.90 -20.86
N TYR A 409 -10.30 -21.19 -20.06
CA TYR A 409 -10.18 -22.02 -18.87
C TYR A 409 -11.40 -22.93 -18.64
N LEU A 410 -11.16 -24.05 -17.96
CA LEU A 410 -12.24 -24.91 -17.45
C LEU A 410 -12.68 -24.39 -16.09
N ASN A 411 -13.96 -24.06 -15.94
CA ASN A 411 -14.52 -23.79 -14.62
C ASN A 411 -14.86 -25.11 -13.91
N ASP A 412 -13.92 -25.61 -13.13
CA ASP A 412 -14.08 -26.80 -12.27
C ASP A 412 -14.11 -26.45 -10.78
N TYR A 413 -14.30 -25.17 -10.46
CA TYR A 413 -14.16 -24.66 -9.09
C TYR A 413 -15.40 -23.94 -8.55
N ILE A 414 -16.32 -23.45 -9.38
CA ILE A 414 -17.48 -22.70 -8.90
C ILE A 414 -18.74 -23.00 -9.70
N ALA A 415 -19.82 -23.34 -8.98
CA ALA A 415 -21.16 -23.45 -9.53
C ALA A 415 -22.11 -22.48 -8.87
N ALA A 416 -23.04 -21.94 -9.66
CA ALA A 416 -24.10 -21.05 -9.19
C ALA A 416 -25.45 -21.48 -9.75
N ASP A 417 -26.51 -21.16 -9.04
CA ASP A 417 -27.89 -21.39 -9.50
C ASP A 417 -28.36 -20.23 -10.42
N SER A 418 -29.57 -20.35 -10.93
CA SER A 418 -30.18 -19.35 -11.80
C SER A 418 -30.48 -18.02 -11.11
N ALA A 419 -30.51 -17.98 -9.78
CA ALA A 419 -30.66 -16.77 -8.99
C ALA A 419 -29.33 -16.06 -8.75
N GLY A 420 -28.21 -16.66 -9.19
CA GLY A 420 -26.86 -16.13 -9.00
C GLY A 420 -26.26 -16.40 -7.62
N THR A 421 -26.83 -17.39 -6.90
CA THR A 421 -26.26 -17.84 -5.63
C THR A 421 -25.23 -18.92 -5.88
N VAL A 422 -24.05 -18.80 -5.27
CA VAL A 422 -22.99 -19.80 -5.38
C VAL A 422 -23.34 -21.05 -4.56
N THR A 423 -23.60 -22.15 -5.25
CA THR A 423 -24.01 -23.44 -4.67
C THR A 423 -22.83 -24.31 -4.27
N SER A 424 -21.70 -24.18 -4.97
CA SER A 424 -20.45 -24.86 -4.61
C SER A 424 -19.23 -24.01 -4.96
N PHE A 425 -18.16 -24.18 -4.19
CA PHE A 425 -16.87 -23.53 -4.46
C PHE A 425 -15.72 -24.42 -3.99
N ASN A 426 -14.83 -24.76 -4.91
CA ASN A 426 -13.60 -25.50 -4.64
C ASN A 426 -12.40 -24.55 -4.65
N LEU A 427 -12.00 -24.09 -3.47
CA LEU A 427 -10.92 -23.12 -3.33
C LEU A 427 -9.57 -23.67 -3.86
N ARG A 428 -9.29 -24.96 -3.69
CA ARG A 428 -8.08 -25.59 -4.23
C ARG A 428 -8.00 -25.46 -5.75
N ASN A 429 -9.06 -25.82 -6.44
CA ASN A 429 -9.11 -25.74 -7.90
C ASN A 429 -9.07 -24.27 -8.36
N TYR A 430 -9.71 -23.36 -7.62
CA TYR A 430 -9.65 -21.95 -7.91
C TYR A 430 -8.23 -21.38 -7.78
N LEU A 431 -7.50 -21.70 -6.71
CA LEU A 431 -6.11 -21.25 -6.54
C LEU A 431 -5.17 -21.86 -7.60
N LYS A 432 -5.42 -23.10 -8.04
CA LYS A 432 -4.72 -23.66 -9.20
C LYS A 432 -5.02 -22.85 -10.47
N PHE A 433 -6.29 -22.51 -10.71
CA PHE A 433 -6.66 -21.64 -11.80
C PHE A 433 -5.91 -20.29 -11.72
N VAL A 434 -5.88 -19.62 -10.56
CA VAL A 434 -5.13 -18.37 -10.36
C VAL A 434 -3.65 -18.57 -10.71
N ALA A 435 -3.03 -19.66 -10.26
CA ALA A 435 -1.63 -19.98 -10.55
C ALA A 435 -1.35 -20.25 -12.04
N THR A 436 -2.37 -20.56 -12.84
CA THR A 436 -2.24 -20.73 -14.31
C THR A 436 -2.33 -19.42 -15.08
N GLN A 437 -2.93 -18.37 -14.52
CA GLN A 437 -3.17 -17.11 -15.23
C GLN A 437 -1.89 -16.32 -15.48
N ALA A 438 -1.00 -16.36 -14.52
CA ALA A 438 0.32 -15.82 -14.63
C ALA A 438 1.26 -16.66 -13.76
N ARG A 439 2.57 -16.59 -14.01
CA ARG A 439 3.55 -17.27 -13.18
C ARG A 439 3.49 -16.72 -11.75
N LEU A 440 3.46 -17.61 -10.77
CA LEU A 440 3.63 -17.23 -9.38
C LEU A 440 5.03 -16.64 -9.16
N LYS A 441 5.16 -15.76 -8.17
CA LYS A 441 6.47 -15.21 -7.78
C LYS A 441 7.42 -16.33 -7.37
N ALA A 442 8.71 -16.08 -7.50
CA ALA A 442 9.76 -16.98 -7.01
C ALA A 442 9.70 -17.12 -5.49
N VAL A 443 10.51 -18.01 -4.94
CA VAL A 443 10.68 -18.20 -3.49
C VAL A 443 12.02 -17.59 -3.07
N PRO A 444 12.01 -16.63 -2.16
CA PRO A 444 10.88 -15.92 -1.55
C PRO A 444 10.23 -14.93 -2.52
N ALA A 445 8.95 -14.58 -2.27
CA ALA A 445 8.17 -13.75 -3.18
C ALA A 445 8.59 -12.27 -3.21
N PHE A 446 9.18 -11.76 -2.14
CA PHE A 446 9.50 -10.34 -1.95
C PHE A 446 10.96 -10.11 -1.54
N ASP A 447 11.54 -10.91 -0.65
CA ASP A 447 12.95 -10.79 -0.23
C ASP A 447 13.87 -11.60 -1.15
N GLN A 448 13.94 -11.17 -2.42
CA GLN A 448 14.48 -11.98 -3.51
C GLN A 448 15.98 -11.83 -3.75
N ARG A 449 16.61 -10.74 -3.32
CA ARG A 449 18.01 -10.47 -3.61
C ARG A 449 18.94 -11.50 -2.95
N GLY A 450 19.93 -11.95 -3.70
CA GLY A 450 20.94 -12.88 -3.21
C GLY A 450 20.45 -14.32 -3.00
N GLN A 451 19.24 -14.64 -3.48
CA GLN A 451 18.65 -15.96 -3.37
C GLN A 451 18.92 -16.78 -4.64
N HIS A 452 19.33 -18.04 -4.45
CA HIS A 452 19.33 -19.08 -5.50
C HIS A 452 20.08 -18.74 -6.80
N ALA A 453 21.36 -18.34 -6.70
CA ALA A 453 22.21 -18.07 -7.87
C ALA A 453 22.22 -19.17 -8.89
N ALA A 454 22.28 -20.41 -8.41
CA ALA A 454 22.29 -21.57 -9.31
C ALA A 454 21.02 -21.65 -10.18
N LEU A 455 19.92 -21.07 -9.72
CA LEU A 455 18.64 -21.02 -10.43
C LEU A 455 18.49 -19.77 -11.29
N ALA A 456 19.25 -18.72 -11.01
CA ALA A 456 19.27 -17.50 -11.82
C ALA A 456 19.80 -17.74 -13.25
N THR A 457 20.58 -18.81 -13.45
CA THR A 457 21.09 -19.20 -14.77
C THR A 457 20.09 -19.96 -15.63
N THR A 458 19.03 -20.49 -15.05
CA THR A 458 17.92 -21.09 -15.80
C THR A 458 17.00 -19.98 -16.28
N ALA A 459 17.41 -19.32 -17.37
CA ALA A 459 16.56 -18.34 -18.03
C ALA A 459 15.20 -18.96 -18.35
N THR A 460 14.17 -18.46 -17.72
CA THR A 460 12.81 -18.83 -18.03
C THR A 460 12.32 -17.99 -19.19
N ALA A 461 11.61 -18.61 -20.08
CA ALA A 461 11.21 -18.02 -21.36
C ALA A 461 10.22 -16.85 -21.28
N ASP A 462 9.71 -16.56 -20.10
CA ASP A 462 8.90 -15.37 -19.86
C ASP A 462 9.73 -14.10 -19.60
N GLY A 463 11.05 -14.19 -19.80
CA GLY A 463 11.96 -13.07 -19.56
C GLY A 463 12.16 -12.71 -18.10
N ALA A 464 11.53 -13.45 -17.20
CA ALA A 464 11.53 -13.16 -15.77
C ALA A 464 12.59 -13.96 -14.98
N GLY A 465 13.33 -14.84 -15.64
CA GLY A 465 14.20 -15.83 -14.99
C GLY A 465 15.24 -15.22 -14.07
N THR A 466 16.11 -14.40 -14.58
CA THR A 466 17.18 -13.77 -13.80
C THR A 466 16.72 -12.49 -13.11
N ALA A 467 15.77 -11.76 -13.70
CA ALA A 467 15.30 -10.48 -13.17
C ALA A 467 14.58 -10.63 -11.82
N ASN A 468 13.92 -11.75 -11.57
CA ASN A 468 13.18 -11.99 -10.33
C ASN A 468 14.07 -12.22 -9.11
N TYR A 469 15.34 -12.58 -9.31
CA TYR A 469 16.31 -12.78 -8.22
C TYR A 469 17.26 -11.61 -8.02
N THR A 470 17.22 -10.63 -8.89
CA THR A 470 18.11 -9.46 -8.87
C THR A 470 17.40 -8.15 -8.53
N GLY A 471 16.09 -8.17 -8.33
CA GLY A 471 15.27 -7.02 -7.96
C GLY A 471 14.33 -7.40 -6.83
N GLY A 472 13.43 -6.53 -6.49
CA GLY A 472 12.41 -6.78 -5.51
C GLY A 472 12.41 -5.76 -4.38
N GLU A 473 11.64 -6.06 -3.40
CA GLU A 473 11.42 -5.18 -2.26
C GLU A 473 12.63 -5.12 -1.32
N SER A 474 13.61 -6.02 -1.46
CA SER A 474 14.90 -5.95 -0.75
C SER A 474 15.60 -4.59 -0.91
N ASP A 475 15.39 -3.92 -2.05
CA ASP A 475 15.93 -2.58 -2.30
C ASP A 475 15.31 -1.48 -1.43
N LEU A 476 14.18 -1.74 -0.77
CA LEU A 476 13.57 -0.85 0.23
C LEU A 476 14.30 -0.84 1.57
N PHE A 477 15.06 -1.88 1.86
CA PHE A 477 15.62 -2.13 3.17
C PHE A 477 17.13 -1.87 3.22
N GLY A 478 17.66 -1.82 4.43
CA GLY A 478 19.07 -1.50 4.67
C GLY A 478 19.32 0.00 4.83
N THR A 479 20.57 0.37 4.91
CA THR A 479 21.02 1.76 5.05
C THR A 479 21.09 2.47 3.69
N PRO A 480 21.11 3.81 3.65
CA PRO A 480 21.35 4.55 2.42
C PRO A 480 22.67 4.24 1.70
N GLY A 481 23.64 3.64 2.39
CA GLY A 481 24.90 3.16 1.80
C GLY A 481 24.78 1.82 1.08
N GLN A 482 23.68 1.11 1.26
CA GLN A 482 23.47 -0.23 0.71
C GLN A 482 22.48 -0.19 -0.45
N VAL A 483 22.79 -0.86 -1.56
CA VAL A 483 21.86 -0.99 -2.69
C VAL A 483 20.61 -1.75 -2.23
N TYR A 484 20.79 -2.83 -1.47
CA TYR A 484 19.71 -3.63 -0.91
C TYR A 484 20.12 -4.26 0.44
N SER A 485 19.17 -4.80 1.16
CA SER A 485 19.37 -5.70 2.29
C SER A 485 18.31 -6.77 2.27
N ASN A 486 18.69 -8.02 2.50
CA ASN A 486 17.70 -9.01 2.90
C ASN A 486 17.06 -8.55 4.20
N PHE A 487 15.77 -8.74 4.29
CA PHE A 487 14.99 -8.12 5.35
C PHE A 487 14.12 -9.12 6.13
N THR A 488 14.05 -10.38 5.68
CA THR A 488 13.39 -11.47 6.39
C THR A 488 14.41 -12.45 6.96
N GLU A 489 14.01 -13.21 7.97
CA GLU A 489 14.84 -14.30 8.49
C GLU A 489 15.17 -15.31 7.41
N TYR A 490 14.20 -15.66 6.57
CA TYR A 490 14.42 -16.59 5.47
C TYR A 490 15.42 -16.03 4.47
N GLY A 491 15.19 -14.83 3.96
CA GLY A 491 16.08 -14.19 3.00
C GLY A 491 17.49 -14.02 3.52
N TRP A 492 17.64 -13.64 4.80
CA TRP A 492 18.93 -13.51 5.46
C TRP A 492 19.69 -14.83 5.53
N ASN A 493 19.04 -15.90 6.01
CA ASN A 493 19.68 -17.19 6.27
C ASN A 493 19.95 -18.01 4.99
N HIS A 494 19.25 -17.73 3.90
CA HIS A 494 19.37 -18.42 2.62
C HIS A 494 20.06 -17.61 1.52
N ASN A 495 20.63 -16.46 1.85
CA ASN A 495 21.43 -15.70 0.90
C ASN A 495 22.71 -16.50 0.56
N ASP A 496 22.86 -16.90 -0.69
CA ASP A 496 23.99 -17.69 -1.19
C ASP A 496 25.14 -16.83 -1.74
N GLY A 497 25.11 -15.51 -1.51
CA GLY A 497 26.12 -14.57 -1.95
C GLY A 497 26.16 -14.33 -3.45
N SER A 498 25.18 -14.82 -4.16
CA SER A 498 25.14 -14.86 -5.62
C SER A 498 24.74 -13.57 -6.28
N THR A 499 24.61 -12.51 -5.55
CA THR A 499 24.19 -11.24 -6.11
C THR A 499 25.23 -10.70 -7.07
N VAL A 500 24.85 -10.71 -8.30
CA VAL A 500 25.65 -10.18 -9.39
C VAL A 500 25.79 -8.67 -9.17
N GLY A 501 27.00 -8.24 -8.88
CA GLY A 501 27.41 -6.86 -9.09
C GLY A 501 27.37 -5.94 -7.88
N ASP A 502 27.18 -6.43 -6.64
CA ASP A 502 27.16 -5.53 -5.51
C ASP A 502 27.96 -6.01 -4.29
N ALA A 503 29.23 -5.69 -4.30
CA ALA A 503 30.15 -5.98 -3.19
C ALA A 503 29.85 -5.19 -1.90
N GLN A 504 28.89 -4.25 -1.94
CA GLN A 504 28.59 -3.35 -0.82
C GLN A 504 27.29 -3.71 -0.09
N SER A 505 26.58 -4.73 -0.54
CA SER A 505 25.34 -5.14 0.08
C SER A 505 25.63 -6.13 1.18
N ASP A 506 25.31 -5.76 2.37
CA ASP A 506 25.36 -6.64 3.52
C ASP A 506 24.00 -7.30 3.71
N VAL A 507 23.93 -8.62 3.44
CA VAL A 507 22.65 -9.07 2.98
C VAL A 507 22.24 -10.42 3.48
N GLY A 508 23.04 -11.05 4.32
CA GLY A 508 22.66 -12.30 4.93
C GLY A 508 23.83 -13.09 5.52
N LEU A 509 23.54 -14.31 5.94
CA LEU A 509 24.48 -15.17 6.67
C LEU A 509 25.75 -15.44 5.87
N THR A 510 25.64 -15.68 4.56
CA THR A 510 26.79 -15.98 3.69
C THR A 510 27.79 -14.83 3.64
N ASN A 511 27.32 -13.59 3.63
CA ASN A 511 28.16 -12.40 3.52
C ASN A 511 28.65 -11.89 4.88
N THR A 512 27.86 -12.05 5.94
CA THR A 512 28.14 -11.47 7.25
C THR A 512 28.64 -12.48 8.27
N GLY A 513 28.34 -13.77 8.08
CA GLY A 513 28.59 -14.83 9.05
C GLY A 513 27.65 -14.81 10.26
N TYR A 514 26.68 -13.89 10.33
CA TYR A 514 25.71 -13.81 11.43
C TYR A 514 24.42 -14.53 11.09
N THR A 515 23.83 -15.23 12.07
CA THR A 515 22.44 -15.65 11.99
C THR A 515 21.51 -14.43 12.06
N TRP A 516 20.29 -14.56 11.57
CA TRP A 516 19.29 -13.48 11.67
C TRP A 516 19.12 -12.97 13.11
N ALA A 517 19.03 -13.88 14.09
CA ALA A 517 18.82 -13.51 15.50
C ALA A 517 20.00 -12.73 16.09
N ALA A 518 21.24 -13.01 15.64
CA ALA A 518 22.46 -12.37 16.12
C ALA A 518 22.96 -11.26 15.18
N GLY A 519 22.26 -10.99 14.08
CA GLY A 519 22.64 -9.98 13.10
C GLY A 519 22.57 -8.57 13.71
N PRO A 520 23.64 -7.76 13.59
CA PRO A 520 23.67 -6.41 14.19
C PRO A 520 22.64 -5.47 13.57
N GLN A 521 22.18 -5.72 12.37
CA GLN A 521 21.19 -4.91 11.68
C GLN A 521 19.73 -5.31 11.97
N ARG A 522 19.50 -6.43 12.65
CA ARG A 522 18.14 -6.96 12.85
C ARG A 522 17.16 -5.93 13.46
N SER A 523 17.58 -5.24 14.51
CA SER A 523 16.72 -4.24 15.16
C SER A 523 16.38 -3.06 14.24
N PHE A 524 17.33 -2.64 13.42
CA PHE A 524 17.14 -1.59 12.42
C PHE A 524 16.14 -2.03 11.34
N LEU A 525 16.29 -3.24 10.80
CA LEU A 525 15.38 -3.81 9.80
C LEU A 525 13.97 -3.99 10.37
N LEU A 526 13.83 -4.47 11.61
CA LEU A 526 12.53 -4.59 12.28
C LEU A 526 11.85 -3.22 12.47
N ASN A 527 12.62 -2.17 12.71
CA ASN A 527 12.06 -0.81 12.75
C ASN A 527 11.61 -0.35 11.36
N GLN A 528 12.37 -0.65 10.31
CA GLN A 528 11.93 -0.37 8.93
C GLN A 528 10.63 -1.10 8.59
N TYR A 529 10.46 -2.36 9.00
CA TYR A 529 9.18 -3.07 8.86
C TYR A 529 8.03 -2.35 9.54
N LYS A 530 8.21 -2.02 10.83
CA LYS A 530 7.20 -1.33 11.62
C LYS A 530 6.72 -0.09 10.86
N LEU A 531 7.66 0.71 10.37
CA LEU A 531 7.39 2.00 9.73
C LEU A 531 6.71 1.90 8.36
N ILE A 532 6.57 0.71 7.77
CA ILE A 532 5.83 0.48 6.51
C ILE A 532 4.75 -0.60 6.63
N ASN A 533 4.37 -0.98 7.87
CA ASN A 533 3.33 -1.98 8.11
C ASN A 533 2.14 -1.39 8.86
N ALA A 534 1.00 -1.23 8.18
CA ALA A 534 -0.23 -0.68 8.74
C ALA A 534 -0.72 -1.45 9.97
N LEU A 535 -0.58 -2.79 9.99
CA LEU A 535 -0.97 -3.63 11.14
C LEU A 535 -0.21 -3.29 12.42
N ALA A 536 1.00 -2.73 12.31
CA ALA A 536 1.78 -2.31 13.47
C ALA A 536 1.17 -1.10 14.21
N TYR A 537 0.28 -0.34 13.56
CA TYR A 537 -0.27 0.92 14.06
C TYR A 537 -1.77 0.89 14.37
N ILE A 538 -2.54 0.02 13.70
CA ILE A 538 -3.98 -0.13 13.96
C ILE A 538 -4.19 -0.50 15.43
N GLY A 539 -5.11 0.17 16.09
CA GLY A 539 -5.34 0.05 17.52
C GLY A 539 -4.40 0.87 18.43
N LYS A 540 -3.38 1.55 17.88
CA LYS A 540 -2.30 2.19 18.67
C LYS A 540 -2.12 3.68 18.40
N THR A 541 -2.53 4.21 17.24
CA THR A 541 -2.38 5.63 16.89
C THR A 541 -3.69 6.38 16.97
N ASP A 542 -3.66 7.66 17.35
CA ASP A 542 -4.88 8.46 17.48
C ASP A 542 -5.40 9.00 16.14
N GLY A 543 -4.56 9.05 15.12
CA GLY A 543 -4.86 9.62 13.81
C GLY A 543 -5.22 8.60 12.74
N ILE A 544 -5.79 7.45 13.09
CA ILE A 544 -6.22 6.47 12.10
C ILE A 544 -7.35 7.03 11.22
N ALA A 545 -7.29 6.78 9.92
CA ALA A 545 -8.37 7.14 8.99
C ALA A 545 -9.69 6.46 9.41
N GLN A 546 -10.80 7.19 9.34
CA GLN A 546 -12.09 6.68 9.82
C GLN A 546 -12.82 5.79 8.80
N TYR A 547 -12.48 5.90 7.51
CA TYR A 547 -13.19 5.24 6.41
C TYR A 547 -12.21 4.52 5.50
N TRP A 548 -12.47 3.24 5.23
CA TRP A 548 -11.55 2.38 4.48
C TRP A 548 -12.30 1.59 3.42
N ARG A 549 -11.87 1.72 2.19
CA ARG A 549 -12.28 0.87 1.08
C ARG A 549 -11.08 0.12 0.54
N ILE A 550 -11.12 -1.21 0.63
CA ILE A 550 -10.03 -2.08 0.23
C ILE A 550 -10.56 -3.08 -0.78
N ARG A 551 -9.93 -3.15 -1.94
CA ARG A 551 -10.26 -4.11 -2.99
C ARG A 551 -9.04 -4.92 -3.40
N VAL A 552 -9.26 -6.21 -3.64
CA VAL A 552 -8.23 -7.11 -4.17
C VAL A 552 -8.84 -7.88 -5.33
N GLY A 553 -8.11 -8.01 -6.42
CA GLY A 553 -8.55 -8.83 -7.53
C GLY A 553 -8.63 -10.31 -7.12
N ALA A 554 -9.72 -10.99 -7.44
CA ALA A 554 -9.86 -12.40 -7.08
C ALA A 554 -8.85 -13.31 -7.81
N ARG A 555 -8.25 -12.85 -8.91
CA ARG A 555 -7.15 -13.50 -9.62
C ARG A 555 -5.78 -12.90 -9.32
N ASP A 556 -5.68 -12.09 -8.25
CA ASP A 556 -4.40 -11.52 -7.86
C ASP A 556 -3.42 -12.61 -7.44
N ARG A 557 -2.25 -12.60 -8.04
CA ARG A 557 -1.17 -13.54 -7.76
C ARG A 557 0.11 -12.84 -7.30
N ASP A 558 0.08 -11.50 -7.16
CA ASP A 558 1.24 -10.71 -6.78
C ASP A 558 1.33 -10.51 -5.26
N THR A 559 0.24 -10.82 -4.53
CA THR A 559 0.21 -10.84 -3.07
C THR A 559 -0.71 -11.94 -2.56
N SER A 560 -0.60 -12.26 -1.27
CA SER A 560 -1.51 -13.20 -0.62
C SER A 560 -2.84 -12.52 -0.30
N PHE A 561 -3.95 -13.22 -0.52
CA PHE A 561 -5.28 -12.76 -0.10
C PHE A 561 -5.39 -12.56 1.42
N THR A 562 -4.59 -13.29 2.20
CA THR A 562 -4.57 -13.17 3.67
C THR A 562 -4.10 -11.80 4.14
N VAL A 563 -3.19 -11.14 3.40
CA VAL A 563 -2.62 -9.83 3.78
C VAL A 563 -3.72 -8.77 3.87
N ALA A 564 -4.50 -8.60 2.82
CA ALA A 564 -5.59 -7.62 2.81
C ALA A 564 -6.78 -8.04 3.69
N TYR A 565 -7.04 -9.34 3.82
CA TYR A 565 -8.05 -9.85 4.73
C TYR A 565 -7.70 -9.54 6.19
N ASN A 566 -6.46 -9.83 6.62
CA ASN A 566 -5.97 -9.50 7.95
C ASN A 566 -6.07 -7.99 8.24
N LEU A 567 -5.69 -7.15 7.27
CA LEU A 567 -5.86 -5.71 7.38
C LEU A 567 -7.33 -5.34 7.65
N SER A 568 -8.24 -5.91 6.88
CA SER A 568 -9.68 -5.64 7.05
C SER A 568 -10.19 -6.06 8.42
N ARG A 569 -9.69 -7.19 8.95
CA ARG A 569 -10.08 -7.69 10.28
C ARG A 569 -9.53 -6.80 11.41
N ALA A 570 -8.29 -6.33 11.28
CA ALA A 570 -7.70 -5.38 12.21
C ALA A 570 -8.47 -4.05 12.25
N LEU A 571 -8.83 -3.51 11.08
CA LEU A 571 -9.62 -2.28 10.96
C LEU A 571 -11.01 -2.42 11.58
N LYS A 572 -11.71 -3.53 11.32
CA LYS A 572 -13.03 -3.79 11.91
C LYS A 572 -12.99 -3.95 13.43
N ALA A 573 -11.84 -4.31 13.99
CA ALA A 573 -11.66 -4.42 15.44
C ALA A 573 -11.33 -3.07 16.11
N ASP A 574 -10.93 -2.06 15.35
CA ASP A 574 -10.61 -0.72 15.86
C ASP A 574 -11.87 0.15 15.93
N ASN A 575 -12.32 0.50 17.11
CA ASN A 575 -13.55 1.27 17.34
C ASN A 575 -13.51 2.72 16.82
N ARG A 576 -12.34 3.22 16.41
CA ARG A 576 -12.16 4.55 15.80
C ARG A 576 -12.45 4.51 14.29
N VAL A 577 -12.37 3.33 13.69
CA VAL A 577 -12.73 3.10 12.28
C VAL A 577 -14.25 2.99 12.18
N LYS A 578 -14.86 3.86 11.41
CA LYS A 578 -16.34 3.95 11.27
C LYS A 578 -16.89 3.08 10.14
N ASP A 579 -16.07 2.83 9.12
CA ASP A 579 -16.48 2.00 7.98
C ASP A 579 -15.26 1.27 7.39
N THR A 580 -15.42 -0.02 7.14
CA THR A 580 -14.43 -0.87 6.45
C THR A 580 -15.14 -1.66 5.36
N ASP A 581 -15.07 -1.15 4.14
CA ASP A 581 -15.59 -1.80 2.92
C ASP A 581 -14.46 -2.62 2.26
N TYR A 582 -14.33 -3.88 2.69
CA TYR A 582 -13.42 -4.85 2.10
C TYR A 582 -14.15 -5.78 1.13
N GLY A 583 -13.49 -6.13 0.02
CA GLY A 583 -14.02 -7.13 -0.89
C GLY A 583 -13.05 -7.56 -1.97
N LEU A 584 -13.28 -8.77 -2.48
CA LEU A 584 -12.62 -9.26 -3.68
C LEU A 584 -13.38 -8.79 -4.92
N ALA A 585 -12.66 -8.57 -6.01
CA ALA A 585 -13.25 -8.27 -7.32
C ALA A 585 -13.09 -9.49 -8.22
N TRP A 586 -14.22 -10.15 -8.54
CA TRP A 586 -14.20 -11.33 -9.37
C TRP A 586 -13.62 -11.02 -10.75
N ASP A 587 -12.82 -11.94 -11.28
CA ASP A 587 -12.19 -11.85 -12.60
C ASP A 587 -11.15 -10.72 -12.78
N VAL A 588 -10.77 -10.05 -11.72
CA VAL A 588 -9.73 -9.03 -11.73
C VAL A 588 -8.41 -9.63 -11.23
N GLY A 589 -7.31 -9.34 -11.94
CA GLY A 589 -5.95 -9.64 -11.50
C GLY A 589 -5.39 -8.57 -10.53
N HIS A 590 -4.06 -8.45 -10.49
CA HIS A 590 -3.39 -7.41 -9.69
C HIS A 590 -3.58 -6.03 -10.32
N ALA A 591 -4.56 -5.27 -9.87
CA ALA A 591 -4.98 -4.01 -10.50
C ALA A 591 -5.69 -3.06 -9.54
N GLY A 592 -5.89 -1.82 -9.99
CA GLY A 592 -6.66 -0.82 -9.27
C GLY A 592 -7.51 0.06 -10.16
N ASN A 593 -8.39 0.83 -9.54
CA ASN A 593 -9.26 1.79 -10.22
C ASN A 593 -10.11 1.17 -11.36
N TYR A 594 -10.59 -0.06 -11.15
CA TYR A 594 -11.44 -0.80 -12.08
C TYR A 594 -12.94 -0.71 -11.74
N ASP A 595 -13.29 -0.10 -10.63
CA ASP A 595 -14.64 0.11 -10.12
C ASP A 595 -14.84 1.54 -9.60
N VAL A 596 -14.27 2.51 -10.33
CA VAL A 596 -14.19 3.92 -9.93
C VAL A 596 -15.57 4.51 -9.59
N ARG A 597 -16.63 4.17 -10.34
CA ARG A 597 -17.99 4.63 -10.02
C ARG A 597 -18.44 4.17 -8.64
N GLU A 598 -18.22 2.90 -8.32
CA GLU A 598 -18.58 2.34 -7.01
C GLU A 598 -17.71 2.98 -5.90
N ALA A 599 -16.41 3.11 -6.14
CA ALA A 599 -15.49 3.74 -5.20
C ALA A 599 -15.89 5.19 -4.90
N MET A 600 -16.22 5.97 -5.93
CA MET A 600 -16.61 7.37 -5.73
C MET A 600 -18.01 7.53 -5.12
N THR A 601 -18.94 6.62 -5.38
CA THR A 601 -20.22 6.57 -4.66
C THR A 601 -20.00 6.32 -3.18
N TRP A 602 -19.14 5.37 -2.83
CA TRP A 602 -18.75 5.13 -1.44
C TRP A 602 -18.10 6.37 -0.80
N VAL A 603 -17.20 7.06 -1.53
CA VAL A 603 -16.58 8.31 -1.05
C VAL A 603 -17.65 9.39 -0.78
N ASP A 604 -18.61 9.57 -1.70
CA ASP A 604 -19.70 10.53 -1.50
C ASP A 604 -20.53 10.19 -0.25
N ASP A 605 -20.81 8.90 -0.02
CA ASP A 605 -21.61 8.45 1.11
C ASP A 605 -20.89 8.65 2.45
N VAL A 606 -19.58 8.36 2.54
CA VAL A 606 -18.82 8.57 3.78
C VAL A 606 -18.63 10.07 4.07
N ILE A 607 -18.49 10.90 3.05
CA ILE A 607 -18.47 12.38 3.21
C ILE A 607 -19.81 12.88 3.74
N LYS A 608 -20.93 12.39 3.20
CA LYS A 608 -22.29 12.75 3.70
C LYS A 608 -22.48 12.31 5.14
N LYS A 609 -22.11 11.06 5.48
CA LYS A 609 -22.17 10.55 6.85
C LYS A 609 -21.35 11.41 7.82
N ALA A 610 -20.15 11.82 7.43
CA ALA A 610 -19.30 12.64 8.28
C ALA A 610 -19.82 14.07 8.49
N LYS A 611 -20.58 14.63 7.53
CA LYS A 611 -21.21 15.94 7.66
C LYS A 611 -22.48 15.92 8.52
N ALA A 612 -23.09 14.74 8.70
CA ALA A 612 -24.31 14.57 9.49
C ALA A 612 -24.04 14.32 10.98
N LEU A 613 -22.79 14.07 11.35
CA LEU A 613 -22.30 13.89 12.74
C LEU A 613 -21.77 15.20 13.31
#